data_f7da00623506a07011ffae212b0e736e
#
_entry.id   f7da00623506a07011ffae212b0e736e
#
_cell.length_a   1.000
_cell.length_b   1.000
_cell.length_c   1.000
_cell.angle_alpha   90.00
_cell.angle_beta   90.00
_cell.angle_gamma   90.00
#
_symmetry.space_group_name_H-M   'P 1'
#
loop_
_entity.id
_entity.type
_entity.pdbx_description
1 polymer ?
#
loop_
_entity_poly.entity_id
_entity_poly.type
_entity_poly.pdbx_seq_one_letter_code
_entity_poly.pdbx_strand_id
1 'polypeptide(L)'
;MPNIFDKGMGYISPEDKQVRILARDNYRIWITLIHICLLLLYINVSSAQENRESAGVWGDQQNGTYKNPVLNADYSDPDVIRVGDSFYMVCSDFHFMGMPVLKSNDLVNWTIIGQVYHRLNIDSKYNTMEKYGGGSWAPSIRYHEGKFYVYFCTPDEGLYMSTATDPAGPWSPLYEVKKTGGWEDPCPFWDTDGQAYLGHSKLGAGPIIMHKMSSDGKHLLDSGTTVYEGPTAEGTKIYKRNGYYYIIIPEGGVGTGYETALRSKSIYGPYERKIVLEQGKTNINGPHQGGIVDLDSGESWFMHFQGVGALGRVCHLEPVKWVNDWPLMGVDNDNNGIGEPVSEWAKPNVGKKFPICAPQTSDEFSGKQLGLQWQWNHNPVDNKWSLNKARGFLSLSAMKAPDNKHAKNTLTQKLMGKLGVVTTLLYTDQMALGQKAGLCLLGGNIHEIGLIKTDSGIYVYADNNGKLIIGKTIKQNHLFLRARVDLNNNHTILQYSLDNKNFIQLGDDCILSDYNYWKAVRPGLFSYNIKQDTGVAQFDWFHYQHDGPSGGLH
;
A
#
# COMPACT_ATOMS: atom_id res chain seq x y z
N MET A 1 77.89 -54.24 42.74
CA MET A 1 77.92 -52.87 43.23
C MET A 1 76.71 -52.15 42.67
N PRO A 2 76.07 -51.35 43.47
CA PRO A 2 74.84 -51.81 44.14
C PRO A 2 73.58 -51.28 43.49
N ASN A 3 72.52 -52.01 43.72
CA ASN A 3 71.10 -51.63 43.42
C ASN A 3 70.55 -50.60 44.37
N ILE A 4 69.75 -49.72 43.84
CA ILE A 4 68.65 -49.06 44.58
C ILE A 4 67.59 -48.67 43.55
N PHE A 5 66.34 -49.11 43.76
CA PHE A 5 65.17 -48.25 43.59
C PHE A 5 63.89 -48.98 44.06
N ASP A 6 63.54 -48.69 45.28
CA ASP A 6 62.14 -48.80 45.76
C ASP A 6 61.42 -47.50 45.51
N LYS A 7 60.25 -47.52 44.89
CA LYS A 7 59.35 -46.37 44.78
C LYS A 7 57.98 -46.78 45.28
N GLY A 8 57.68 -46.30 46.48
CA GLY A 8 56.36 -46.42 47.12
C GLY A 8 55.24 -45.90 46.30
N MET A 9 54.20 -46.69 46.24
CA MET A 9 52.84 -46.22 45.83
C MET A 9 52.28 -45.32 46.89
N GLY A 10 52.14 -44.04 46.56
CA GLY A 10 51.43 -43.06 47.40
C GLY A 10 49.94 -43.35 47.44
N TYR A 11 49.41 -43.60 48.61
CA TYR A 11 48.00 -43.73 48.90
C TYR A 11 47.32 -42.36 48.65
N ILE A 12 46.38 -42.29 47.68
CA ILE A 12 45.53 -41.11 47.46
C ILE A 12 44.36 -41.20 48.45
N SER A 13 44.20 -40.19 49.32
CA SER A 13 43.15 -40.17 50.33
C SER A 13 41.75 -40.13 49.68
N PRO A 14 40.70 -40.64 50.39
CA PRO A 14 39.34 -40.57 49.88
C PRO A 14 38.87 -39.15 49.56
N GLU A 15 39.35 -38.13 50.27
CA GLU A 15 39.04 -36.71 50.06
C GLU A 15 39.58 -36.19 48.73
N ASP A 16 40.80 -36.58 48.31
CA ASP A 16 41.40 -36.21 47.02
C ASP A 16 40.67 -36.78 45.82
N LYS A 17 40.04 -37.97 45.97
CA LYS A 17 39.16 -38.56 44.98
C LYS A 17 37.87 -37.78 44.80
N GLN A 18 37.26 -37.34 45.90
CA GLN A 18 36.01 -36.59 45.90
C GLN A 18 36.18 -35.19 45.28
N VAL A 19 37.29 -34.49 45.55
CA VAL A 19 37.63 -33.20 44.96
C VAL A 19 37.86 -33.35 43.45
N ARG A 20 38.49 -34.42 42.98
CA ARG A 20 38.72 -34.65 41.53
C ARG A 20 37.42 -35.03 40.81
N ILE A 21 36.49 -35.70 41.43
CA ILE A 21 35.17 -36.01 40.85
C ILE A 21 34.33 -34.71 40.72
N LEU A 22 34.25 -33.89 41.77
CA LEU A 22 33.54 -32.62 41.77
C LEU A 22 34.15 -31.62 40.73
N ALA A 23 35.45 -31.58 40.58
CA ALA A 23 36.12 -30.77 39.58
C ALA A 23 35.81 -31.25 38.14
N ARG A 24 35.70 -32.54 37.91
CA ARG A 24 35.38 -33.14 36.62
C ARG A 24 33.91 -32.97 36.21
N ASP A 25 33.00 -33.00 37.17
CA ASP A 25 31.57 -32.78 36.95
C ASP A 25 31.30 -31.29 36.69
N ASN A 26 31.93 -30.38 37.44
CA ASN A 26 31.85 -28.94 37.15
C ASN A 26 32.43 -28.60 35.77
N TYR A 27 33.54 -29.21 35.33
CA TYR A 27 34.10 -29.00 34.02
C TYR A 27 33.16 -29.49 32.89
N ARG A 28 32.47 -30.61 33.10
CA ARG A 28 31.46 -31.12 32.15
C ARG A 28 30.24 -30.17 32.07
N ILE A 29 29.78 -29.65 33.21
CA ILE A 29 28.69 -28.68 33.25
C ILE A 29 29.09 -27.41 32.49
N TRP A 30 30.28 -26.90 32.67
CA TRP A 30 30.80 -25.72 31.94
C TRP A 30 30.91 -25.97 30.44
N ILE A 31 31.39 -27.13 30.01
CA ILE A 31 31.43 -27.47 28.57
C ILE A 31 30.03 -27.57 27.99
N THR A 32 29.08 -28.16 28.73
CA THR A 32 27.68 -28.25 28.27
C THR A 32 27.02 -26.86 28.16
N LEU A 33 27.24 -25.99 29.14
CA LEU A 33 26.76 -24.60 29.11
C LEU A 33 27.38 -23.81 27.94
N ILE A 34 28.68 -23.96 27.67
CA ILE A 34 29.33 -23.34 26.52
C ILE A 34 28.75 -23.85 25.20
N HIS A 35 28.46 -25.15 25.08
CA HIS A 35 27.81 -25.70 23.89
C HIS A 35 26.36 -25.20 23.72
N ILE A 36 25.60 -25.07 24.79
CA ILE A 36 24.25 -24.50 24.78
C ILE A 36 24.31 -23.01 24.37
N CYS A 37 25.25 -22.23 24.93
CA CYS A 37 25.45 -20.83 24.54
C CYS A 37 25.88 -20.69 23.08
N LEU A 38 26.76 -21.56 22.58
CA LEU A 38 27.16 -21.58 21.18
C LEU A 38 26.01 -22.01 20.25
N LEU A 39 25.18 -22.97 20.68
CA LEU A 39 23.98 -23.35 19.94
C LEU A 39 22.95 -22.21 19.89
N LEU A 40 22.73 -21.51 21.01
CA LEU A 40 21.85 -20.35 21.09
C LEU A 40 22.39 -19.16 20.26
N LEU A 41 23.70 -18.95 20.23
CA LEU A 41 24.35 -17.99 19.35
C LEU A 41 24.21 -18.40 17.87
N TYR A 42 24.33 -19.68 17.55
CA TYR A 42 24.14 -20.20 16.19
C TYR A 42 22.70 -20.09 15.72
N ILE A 43 21.73 -20.34 16.61
CA ILE A 43 20.30 -20.14 16.32
C ILE A 43 19.99 -18.66 16.15
N ASN A 44 20.56 -17.77 16.96
CA ASN A 44 20.38 -16.32 16.78
C ASN A 44 21.07 -15.77 15.52
N VAL A 45 22.21 -16.35 15.11
CA VAL A 45 22.88 -15.97 13.86
C VAL A 45 22.13 -16.52 12.63
N SER A 46 21.54 -17.72 12.72
CA SER A 46 20.71 -18.26 11.63
C SER A 46 19.36 -17.55 11.49
N SER A 47 18.75 -17.10 12.61
CA SER A 47 17.53 -16.27 12.54
C SER A 47 17.81 -14.83 12.10
N ALA A 48 19.02 -14.30 12.34
CA ALA A 48 19.46 -13.01 11.80
C ALA A 48 19.85 -13.06 10.30
N GLN A 49 19.98 -14.26 9.73
CA GLN A 49 20.38 -14.45 8.33
C GLN A 49 19.19 -14.52 7.37
N GLU A 50 17.94 -14.58 7.88
CA GLU A 50 16.72 -14.56 7.07
C GLU A 50 16.22 -13.14 6.70
N ASN A 51 16.81 -12.08 7.25
CA ASN A 51 16.46 -10.69 6.95
C ASN A 51 17.46 -10.02 5.98
N ARG A 52 17.87 -10.69 4.92
CA ARG A 52 18.58 -9.99 3.84
C ARG A 52 17.56 -9.26 2.99
N GLU A 53 17.66 -7.92 2.97
CA GLU A 53 17.05 -7.10 1.93
C GLU A 53 17.32 -7.76 0.58
N SER A 54 16.27 -8.13 -0.16
CA SER A 54 16.39 -8.73 -1.48
C SER A 54 15.75 -7.83 -2.52
N ALA A 55 16.45 -7.60 -3.62
CA ALA A 55 15.87 -7.00 -4.80
C ALA A 55 14.75 -7.91 -5.32
N GLY A 56 13.58 -7.32 -5.58
CA GLY A 56 12.48 -7.98 -6.25
C GLY A 56 12.62 -7.92 -7.76
N VAL A 57 11.58 -8.35 -8.47
CA VAL A 57 11.52 -8.25 -9.94
C VAL A 57 11.16 -6.83 -10.41
N TRP A 58 10.81 -5.93 -9.48
CA TRP A 58 10.49 -4.53 -9.68
C TRP A 58 11.10 -3.66 -8.56
N GLY A 59 11.06 -2.34 -8.69
CA GLY A 59 11.64 -1.41 -7.71
C GLY A 59 13.16 -1.41 -7.69
N ASP A 60 13.77 -1.19 -6.53
CA ASP A 60 15.22 -1.08 -6.34
C ASP A 60 15.95 -2.39 -6.66
N GLN A 61 16.97 -2.33 -7.54
CA GLN A 61 17.74 -3.49 -8.00
C GLN A 61 19.06 -3.70 -7.25
N GLN A 62 19.36 -2.94 -6.19
CA GLN A 62 20.58 -2.98 -5.36
C GLN A 62 21.90 -2.63 -6.10
N ASN A 63 21.85 -2.43 -7.38
CA ASN A 63 23.01 -2.15 -8.24
C ASN A 63 23.14 -0.68 -8.64
N GLY A 64 22.28 0.21 -8.09
CA GLY A 64 22.20 1.62 -8.46
C GLY A 64 21.16 1.92 -9.53
N THR A 65 20.39 0.92 -9.97
CA THR A 65 19.24 1.07 -10.86
C THR A 65 17.93 0.71 -10.16
N TYR A 66 16.83 1.10 -10.77
CA TYR A 66 15.49 0.62 -10.43
C TYR A 66 14.80 0.09 -11.67
N LYS A 67 13.82 -0.80 -11.47
CA LYS A 67 12.88 -1.25 -12.51
C LYS A 67 11.49 -0.71 -12.24
N ASN A 68 10.88 -0.14 -13.26
CA ASN A 68 9.49 0.26 -13.24
C ASN A 68 8.54 -0.96 -13.31
N PRO A 69 7.38 -0.90 -12.60
CA PRO A 69 6.97 0.19 -11.71
C PRO A 69 7.78 0.23 -10.41
N VAL A 70 8.04 1.42 -9.85
CA VAL A 70 8.71 1.55 -8.54
C VAL A 70 7.79 1.17 -7.38
N LEU A 71 6.46 1.27 -7.58
CA LEU A 71 5.42 0.75 -6.69
C LEU A 71 4.48 -0.12 -7.53
N ASN A 72 4.67 -1.43 -7.45
CA ASN A 72 3.87 -2.41 -8.19
C ASN A 72 2.61 -2.79 -7.39
N ALA A 73 1.78 -1.81 -7.10
CA ALA A 73 0.53 -1.90 -6.35
C ALA A 73 -0.37 -0.72 -6.72
N ASP A 74 -1.66 -0.82 -6.38
CA ASP A 74 -2.68 0.18 -6.68
C ASP A 74 -2.52 1.47 -5.85
N TYR A 75 -1.58 2.31 -6.25
CA TYR A 75 -1.44 3.68 -5.76
C TYR A 75 -1.93 4.66 -6.83
N SER A 76 -3.25 4.63 -7.08
CA SER A 76 -3.92 5.41 -8.12
C SER A 76 -3.68 6.91 -7.99
N ASP A 77 -3.53 7.59 -9.12
CA ASP A 77 -3.50 9.06 -9.20
C ASP A 77 -2.49 9.68 -8.23
N PRO A 78 -1.21 9.24 -8.28
CA PRO A 78 -0.19 9.67 -7.32
C PRO A 78 0.10 11.17 -7.47
N ASP A 79 0.21 11.87 -6.35
CA ASP A 79 0.81 13.20 -6.32
C ASP A 79 1.96 13.20 -5.32
N VAL A 80 3.12 13.65 -5.77
CA VAL A 80 4.38 13.61 -5.01
C VAL A 80 4.97 15.00 -4.86
N ILE A 81 5.48 15.28 -3.65
CA ILE A 81 6.24 16.51 -3.38
C ILE A 81 7.55 16.17 -2.68
N ARG A 82 8.51 17.08 -2.75
CA ARG A 82 9.72 17.07 -1.95
C ARG A 82 9.65 18.12 -0.83
N VAL A 83 9.99 17.71 0.41
CA VAL A 83 10.17 18.63 1.53
C VAL A 83 11.47 18.25 2.25
N GLY A 84 12.46 19.12 2.20
CA GLY A 84 13.83 18.82 2.67
C GLY A 84 14.44 17.63 1.90
N ASP A 85 14.96 16.64 2.64
CA ASP A 85 15.60 15.44 2.09
C ASP A 85 14.59 14.28 1.86
N SER A 86 13.29 14.54 1.93
CA SER A 86 12.27 13.49 1.85
C SER A 86 11.20 13.80 0.81
N PHE A 87 10.65 12.74 0.24
CA PHE A 87 9.54 12.78 -0.71
C PHE A 87 8.28 12.22 -0.04
N TYR A 88 7.15 12.85 -0.30
CA TYR A 88 5.85 12.47 0.26
C TYR A 88 4.84 12.33 -0.86
N MET A 89 4.04 11.27 -0.79
CA MET A 89 3.05 10.94 -1.81
C MET A 89 1.70 10.61 -1.18
N VAL A 90 0.64 11.05 -1.82
CA VAL A 90 -0.75 10.65 -1.58
C VAL A 90 -1.33 10.05 -2.85
N CYS A 91 -2.40 9.27 -2.71
CA CYS A 91 -3.08 8.63 -3.84
C CYS A 91 -4.59 8.52 -3.58
N SER A 92 -5.37 8.26 -4.63
CA SER A 92 -6.79 7.92 -4.51
C SER A 92 -6.98 6.61 -3.74
N ASP A 93 -7.94 6.58 -2.83
CA ASP A 93 -8.34 5.34 -2.18
C ASP A 93 -9.85 5.08 -2.25
N PHE A 94 -10.60 5.99 -2.88
CA PHE A 94 -12.03 5.85 -3.13
C PHE A 94 -12.76 5.50 -1.82
N HIS A 95 -13.60 4.46 -1.84
CA HIS A 95 -14.39 4.02 -0.68
C HIS A 95 -13.60 3.26 0.41
N PHE A 96 -12.30 2.99 0.19
CA PHE A 96 -11.45 2.43 1.25
C PHE A 96 -10.95 3.53 2.18
N MET A 97 -11.07 3.29 3.49
CA MET A 97 -10.77 4.33 4.47
C MET A 97 -9.27 4.48 4.71
N GLY A 98 -8.81 5.74 4.74
CA GLY A 98 -7.44 6.06 5.14
C GLY A 98 -6.79 7.15 4.32
N MET A 99 -6.63 7.01 3.01
CA MET A 99 -5.72 7.78 2.17
C MET A 99 -4.31 7.77 2.75
N PRO A 100 -3.51 6.72 2.48
CA PRO A 100 -2.16 6.60 3.01
C PRO A 100 -1.27 7.73 2.52
N VAL A 101 -0.43 8.21 3.44
CA VAL A 101 0.71 9.07 3.13
C VAL A 101 1.94 8.20 3.08
N LEU A 102 2.60 8.18 1.93
CA LEU A 102 3.85 7.45 1.74
C LEU A 102 5.03 8.41 1.85
N LYS A 103 6.16 7.87 2.32
CA LYS A 103 7.45 8.57 2.38
C LYS A 103 8.51 7.78 1.67
N SER A 104 9.36 8.49 0.94
CA SER A 104 10.62 7.98 0.38
C SER A 104 11.74 8.99 0.62
N ASN A 105 12.97 8.51 0.63
CA ASN A 105 14.15 9.38 0.61
C ASN A 105 14.90 9.32 -0.74
N ASP A 106 14.43 8.52 -1.70
CA ASP A 106 15.10 8.33 -3.00
C ASP A 106 14.13 8.13 -4.18
N LEU A 107 12.81 8.34 -3.98
CA LEU A 107 11.73 8.14 -4.96
C LEU A 107 11.49 6.68 -5.40
N VAL A 108 12.32 5.74 -4.96
CA VAL A 108 12.23 4.32 -5.34
C VAL A 108 11.76 3.46 -4.18
N ASN A 109 12.29 3.73 -2.99
CA ASN A 109 11.99 2.97 -1.76
C ASN A 109 10.93 3.72 -0.94
N TRP A 110 9.74 3.16 -0.83
CA TRP A 110 8.57 3.81 -0.22
C TRP A 110 8.05 3.03 1.00
N THR A 111 7.63 3.76 2.03
CA THR A 111 6.93 3.23 3.21
C THR A 111 5.69 4.03 3.51
N ILE A 112 4.66 3.42 4.08
CA ILE A 112 3.47 4.12 4.57
C ILE A 112 3.81 4.69 5.95
N ILE A 113 3.62 5.99 6.14
CA ILE A 113 3.94 6.70 7.39
C ILE A 113 2.71 7.20 8.15
N GLY A 114 1.55 7.28 7.50
CA GLY A 114 0.33 7.78 8.10
C GLY A 114 -0.88 7.64 7.18
N GLN A 115 -2.01 8.12 7.66
CA GLN A 115 -3.26 8.19 6.91
C GLN A 115 -3.91 9.55 7.13
N VAL A 116 -4.46 10.16 6.08
CA VAL A 116 -5.05 11.51 6.14
C VAL A 116 -6.35 11.52 6.94
N TYR A 117 -7.14 10.45 6.85
CA TYR A 117 -8.38 10.29 7.62
C TYR A 117 -8.61 8.80 7.94
N HIS A 118 -9.43 8.51 8.94
CA HIS A 118 -9.78 7.13 9.30
C HIS A 118 -11.22 6.78 8.91
N ARG A 119 -12.04 7.78 8.60
CA ARG A 119 -13.42 7.59 8.14
C ARG A 119 -13.93 8.83 7.40
N LEU A 120 -14.91 8.63 6.53
CA LEU A 120 -15.61 9.68 5.81
C LEU A 120 -17.01 9.89 6.40
N ASN A 121 -17.16 10.91 7.22
CA ASN A 121 -18.44 11.29 7.84
C ASN A 121 -19.17 12.36 7.02
N ILE A 122 -19.09 12.27 5.70
CA ILE A 122 -19.64 13.25 4.75
C ILE A 122 -20.97 12.79 4.16
N ASP A 123 -21.23 11.49 4.09
CA ASP A 123 -22.51 10.88 3.70
C ASP A 123 -22.72 9.59 4.51
N SER A 124 -23.96 9.35 4.98
CA SER A 124 -24.33 8.15 5.74
C SER A 124 -24.16 6.85 4.95
N LYS A 125 -24.16 6.90 3.64
CA LYS A 125 -23.97 5.75 2.74
C LYS A 125 -22.57 5.14 2.84
N TYR A 126 -21.58 5.88 3.35
CA TYR A 126 -20.27 5.29 3.73
C TYR A 126 -20.37 4.34 4.92
N ASN A 127 -21.46 4.38 5.71
CA ASN A 127 -21.72 3.45 6.82
C ASN A 127 -22.54 2.23 6.39
N THR A 128 -23.15 2.24 5.20
CA THR A 128 -24.12 1.22 4.73
C THR A 128 -23.65 0.41 3.53
N MET A 129 -22.36 0.51 3.17
CA MET A 129 -21.74 -0.18 2.02
C MET A 129 -22.35 0.20 0.65
N GLU A 130 -22.78 1.46 0.51
CA GLU A 130 -23.47 1.94 -0.71
C GLU A 130 -22.61 2.90 -1.55
N LYS A 131 -21.43 3.32 -1.05
CA LYS A 131 -20.55 4.29 -1.73
C LYS A 131 -19.39 3.64 -2.50
N TYR A 132 -19.58 2.46 -3.07
CA TYR A 132 -18.61 1.88 -3.99
C TYR A 132 -18.29 2.85 -5.13
N GLY A 133 -16.99 3.13 -5.34
CA GLY A 133 -16.52 4.14 -6.29
C GLY A 133 -16.59 5.59 -5.80
N GLY A 134 -17.24 5.85 -4.64
CA GLY A 134 -17.17 7.16 -3.97
C GLY A 134 -15.84 7.36 -3.22
N GLY A 135 -15.80 8.32 -2.29
CA GLY A 135 -14.65 8.59 -1.43
C GLY A 135 -13.61 9.51 -2.07
N SER A 136 -12.33 9.31 -1.73
CA SER A 136 -11.27 10.23 -2.14
C SER A 136 -10.76 9.96 -3.56
N TRP A 137 -10.89 10.97 -4.42
CA TRP A 137 -10.45 10.94 -5.81
C TRP A 137 -9.27 11.88 -6.04
N ALA A 138 -8.25 11.40 -6.72
CA ALA A 138 -7.08 12.12 -7.24
C ALA A 138 -6.59 13.27 -6.36
N PRO A 139 -6.09 12.99 -5.15
CA PRO A 139 -5.68 14.02 -4.22
C PRO A 139 -4.45 14.76 -4.72
N SER A 140 -4.26 15.98 -4.22
CA SER A 140 -2.98 16.68 -4.30
C SER A 140 -2.42 16.92 -2.91
N ILE A 141 -1.10 16.78 -2.77
CA ILE A 141 -0.35 17.15 -1.57
C ILE A 141 0.52 18.36 -1.86
N ARG A 142 0.53 19.35 -0.97
CA ARG A 142 1.38 20.55 -1.05
C ARG A 142 1.96 20.89 0.31
N TYR A 143 3.09 21.58 0.31
CA TYR A 143 3.71 22.12 1.52
C TYR A 143 3.81 23.62 1.43
N HIS A 144 3.20 24.32 2.37
CA HIS A 144 3.16 25.77 2.43
C HIS A 144 3.23 26.25 3.87
N GLU A 145 4.08 27.24 4.16
CA GLU A 145 4.25 27.87 5.48
C GLU A 145 4.33 26.87 6.65
N GLY A 146 5.18 25.84 6.50
CA GLY A 146 5.42 24.86 7.56
C GLY A 146 4.34 23.79 7.74
N LYS A 147 3.37 23.68 6.82
CA LYS A 147 2.27 22.72 6.87
C LYS A 147 2.12 21.95 5.56
N PHE A 148 1.75 20.71 5.69
CA PHE A 148 1.25 19.89 4.59
C PHE A 148 -0.24 20.15 4.41
N TYR A 149 -0.67 20.23 3.17
CA TYR A 149 -2.06 20.38 2.74
C TYR A 149 -2.38 19.23 1.80
N VAL A 150 -3.48 18.52 2.05
CA VAL A 150 -4.04 17.53 1.12
C VAL A 150 -5.41 18.01 0.69
N TYR A 151 -5.67 18.03 -0.62
CA TYR A 151 -6.97 18.31 -1.21
C TYR A 151 -7.43 17.11 -2.01
N PHE A 152 -8.71 16.80 -1.96
CA PHE A 152 -9.32 15.77 -2.81
C PHE A 152 -10.80 16.11 -3.07
N CYS A 153 -11.29 15.62 -4.19
CA CYS A 153 -12.72 15.64 -4.46
C CYS A 153 -13.35 14.29 -4.10
N THR A 154 -14.61 14.33 -3.75
CA THR A 154 -15.51 13.20 -3.81
C THR A 154 -16.50 13.43 -4.95
N PRO A 155 -16.91 12.39 -5.72
CA PRO A 155 -17.67 12.60 -6.95
C PRO A 155 -19.04 13.27 -6.71
N ASP A 156 -19.65 13.01 -5.56
CA ASP A 156 -21.02 13.44 -5.27
C ASP A 156 -21.10 14.58 -4.25
N GLU A 157 -20.16 14.65 -3.29
CA GLU A 157 -20.30 15.52 -2.13
C GLU A 157 -19.54 16.84 -2.26
N GLY A 158 -18.29 16.81 -2.74
CA GLY A 158 -17.55 18.06 -2.91
C GLY A 158 -16.02 17.99 -2.83
N LEU A 159 -15.44 19.16 -2.63
CA LEU A 159 -14.01 19.39 -2.44
C LEU A 159 -13.69 19.48 -0.96
N TYR A 160 -12.76 18.67 -0.51
CA TYR A 160 -12.30 18.60 0.88
C TYR A 160 -10.81 18.85 1.00
N MET A 161 -10.39 19.33 2.17
CA MET A 161 -8.99 19.47 2.52
C MET A 161 -8.72 19.01 3.96
N SER A 162 -7.46 18.65 4.21
CA SER A 162 -6.90 18.44 5.53
C SER A 162 -5.48 18.97 5.59
N THR A 163 -5.00 19.31 6.80
CA THR A 163 -3.65 19.83 7.02
C THR A 163 -2.95 19.12 8.16
N ALA A 164 -1.61 19.06 8.10
CA ALA A 164 -0.77 18.56 9.18
C ALA A 164 0.58 19.29 9.21
N THR A 165 1.20 19.40 10.37
CA THR A 165 2.59 19.85 10.49
C THR A 165 3.58 18.70 10.30
N ASP A 166 3.17 17.47 10.66
CA ASP A 166 3.90 16.24 10.41
C ASP A 166 3.11 15.42 9.37
N PRO A 167 3.71 14.99 8.25
CA PRO A 167 3.01 14.22 7.23
C PRO A 167 2.55 12.83 7.71
N ALA A 168 3.14 12.30 8.81
CA ALA A 168 2.63 11.11 9.48
C ALA A 168 1.34 11.37 10.26
N GLY A 169 0.97 12.63 10.48
CA GLY A 169 -0.18 13.08 11.25
C GLY A 169 0.18 13.50 12.69
N PRO A 170 -0.82 13.85 13.53
CA PRO A 170 -2.24 13.79 13.18
C PRO A 170 -2.63 14.86 12.15
N TRP A 171 -3.48 14.47 11.22
CA TRP A 171 -4.10 15.36 10.25
C TRP A 171 -5.33 16.04 10.88
N SER A 172 -5.61 17.28 10.47
CA SER A 172 -6.80 17.99 10.91
C SER A 172 -8.08 17.25 10.45
N PRO A 173 -9.22 17.44 11.14
CA PRO A 173 -10.50 17.00 10.59
C PRO A 173 -10.71 17.54 9.17
N LEU A 174 -11.36 16.75 8.31
CA LEU A 174 -11.67 17.16 6.96
C LEU A 174 -12.48 18.46 6.96
N TYR A 175 -12.04 19.42 6.17
CA TYR A 175 -12.73 20.70 5.97
C TYR A 175 -13.36 20.69 4.57
N GLU A 176 -14.67 20.97 4.48
CA GLU A 176 -15.39 21.14 3.22
C GLU A 176 -15.08 22.52 2.63
N VAL A 177 -14.23 22.56 1.60
CA VAL A 177 -13.88 23.81 0.89
C VAL A 177 -15.04 24.26 0.00
N LYS A 178 -15.67 23.27 -0.66
CA LYS A 178 -16.80 23.54 -1.57
C LYS A 178 -17.74 22.35 -1.62
N LYS A 179 -18.99 22.56 -1.27
CA LYS A 179 -20.07 21.59 -1.50
C LYS A 179 -20.46 21.62 -2.96
N THR A 180 -20.15 20.58 -3.71
CA THR A 180 -20.45 20.47 -5.14
C THR A 180 -20.18 19.05 -5.62
N GLY A 181 -21.06 18.47 -6.40
CA GLY A 181 -20.76 17.25 -7.15
C GLY A 181 -20.05 17.54 -8.46
N GLY A 182 -19.44 16.52 -9.05
CA GLY A 182 -18.89 16.57 -10.39
C GLY A 182 -17.59 17.36 -10.55
N TRP A 183 -16.81 17.54 -9.48
CA TRP A 183 -15.43 18.04 -9.53
C TRP A 183 -14.45 16.90 -9.30
N GLU A 184 -13.28 16.99 -9.96
CA GLU A 184 -12.18 16.03 -9.79
C GLU A 184 -10.81 16.72 -9.87
N ASP A 185 -9.76 16.05 -9.41
CA ASP A 185 -8.33 16.37 -9.56
C ASP A 185 -7.93 17.77 -9.04
N PRO A 186 -8.27 18.13 -7.80
CA PRO A 186 -7.98 19.46 -7.27
C PRO A 186 -6.50 19.62 -6.99
N CYS A 187 -5.92 20.76 -7.37
CA CYS A 187 -4.55 21.12 -7.07
C CYS A 187 -4.44 22.54 -6.52
N PRO A 188 -4.15 22.74 -5.24
CA PRO A 188 -3.89 24.06 -4.69
C PRO A 188 -2.48 24.54 -5.10
N PHE A 189 -2.35 25.84 -5.25
CA PHE A 189 -1.10 26.48 -5.58
C PHE A 189 -0.99 27.83 -4.88
N TRP A 190 0.07 28.06 -4.15
CA TRP A 190 0.42 29.35 -3.54
C TRP A 190 1.53 29.98 -4.33
N ASP A 191 1.25 31.18 -4.90
CA ASP A 191 2.24 31.90 -5.68
C ASP A 191 3.15 32.77 -4.79
N THR A 192 4.27 33.18 -5.36
CA THR A 192 5.30 34.00 -4.69
C THR A 192 4.83 35.42 -4.36
N ASP A 193 3.74 35.89 -4.96
CA ASP A 193 3.11 37.18 -4.68
C ASP A 193 2.10 37.10 -3.51
N GLY A 194 1.93 35.91 -2.91
CA GLY A 194 1.00 35.65 -1.79
C GLY A 194 -0.43 35.33 -2.21
N GLN A 195 -0.74 35.34 -3.52
CA GLN A 195 -2.05 34.90 -4.02
C GLN A 195 -2.09 33.38 -4.12
N ALA A 196 -3.14 32.78 -3.59
CA ALA A 196 -3.41 31.35 -3.70
C ALA A 196 -4.43 31.06 -4.81
N TYR A 197 -4.30 29.88 -5.41
CA TYR A 197 -5.14 29.39 -6.50
C TYR A 197 -5.51 27.93 -6.27
N LEU A 198 -6.60 27.48 -6.90
CA LEU A 198 -7.00 26.08 -7.00
C LEU A 198 -7.34 25.77 -8.45
N GLY A 199 -6.60 24.82 -9.04
CA GLY A 199 -6.97 24.20 -10.33
C GLY A 199 -7.75 22.93 -10.10
N HIS A 200 -8.71 22.60 -10.98
CA HIS A 200 -9.41 21.30 -10.97
C HIS A 200 -10.00 21.00 -12.34
N SER A 201 -10.42 19.76 -12.56
CA SER A 201 -11.24 19.37 -13.71
C SER A 201 -12.67 19.04 -13.29
N LYS A 202 -13.54 18.81 -14.26
CA LYS A 202 -14.91 18.31 -14.03
C LYS A 202 -14.97 16.82 -14.28
N LEU A 203 -15.82 16.13 -13.55
CA LEU A 203 -16.07 14.70 -13.68
C LEU A 203 -16.30 14.31 -15.15
N GLY A 204 -15.54 13.34 -15.62
CA GLY A 204 -15.52 12.91 -17.00
C GLY A 204 -14.44 13.60 -17.85
N ALA A 205 -13.42 14.15 -17.18
CA ALA A 205 -12.22 14.73 -17.79
C ALA A 205 -12.46 16.05 -18.57
N GLY A 206 -12.30 17.16 -17.87
CA GLY A 206 -12.27 18.51 -18.44
C GLY A 206 -13.57 19.31 -18.30
N PRO A 207 -13.53 20.64 -18.51
CA PRO A 207 -12.36 21.48 -18.74
C PRO A 207 -11.49 21.70 -17.48
N ILE A 208 -10.25 22.21 -17.65
CA ILE A 208 -9.43 22.68 -16.53
C ILE A 208 -9.89 24.08 -16.12
N ILE A 209 -10.23 24.21 -14.86
CA ILE A 209 -10.78 25.43 -14.27
C ILE A 209 -9.84 25.92 -13.17
N MET A 210 -9.54 27.22 -13.19
CA MET A 210 -8.68 27.91 -12.22
C MET A 210 -9.51 28.87 -11.38
N HIS A 211 -9.42 28.74 -10.05
CA HIS A 211 -10.02 29.63 -9.07
C HIS A 211 -8.96 30.44 -8.34
N LYS A 212 -9.29 31.67 -7.94
CA LYS A 212 -8.62 32.32 -6.82
C LYS A 212 -9.05 31.67 -5.52
N MET A 213 -8.10 31.51 -4.61
CA MET A 213 -8.31 30.89 -3.32
C MET A 213 -7.80 31.81 -2.21
N SER A 214 -8.39 31.74 -1.01
CA SER A 214 -7.87 32.42 0.17
C SER A 214 -6.49 31.86 0.54
N SER A 215 -5.63 32.68 1.17
CA SER A 215 -4.27 32.29 1.54
C SER A 215 -4.22 31.09 2.50
N ASP A 216 -5.25 30.93 3.36
CA ASP A 216 -5.39 29.78 4.26
C ASP A 216 -5.92 28.51 3.56
N GLY A 217 -6.22 28.58 2.26
CA GLY A 217 -6.68 27.47 1.43
C GLY A 217 -8.14 27.06 1.61
N LYS A 218 -8.91 27.74 2.45
CA LYS A 218 -10.24 27.25 2.84
C LYS A 218 -11.39 27.75 1.97
N HIS A 219 -11.17 28.81 1.21
CA HIS A 219 -12.27 29.48 0.48
C HIS A 219 -11.88 29.76 -0.95
N LEU A 220 -12.78 29.46 -1.89
CA LEU A 220 -12.70 29.93 -3.25
C LEU A 220 -13.27 31.35 -3.32
N LEU A 221 -12.57 32.26 -3.96
CA LEU A 221 -12.86 33.70 -3.97
C LEU A 221 -13.58 34.16 -5.24
N ASP A 222 -13.76 33.26 -6.21
CA ASP A 222 -14.43 33.54 -7.49
C ASP A 222 -15.23 32.32 -7.99
N SER A 223 -15.84 32.43 -9.15
CA SER A 223 -16.59 31.34 -9.80
C SER A 223 -15.72 30.39 -10.63
N GLY A 224 -14.42 30.67 -10.76
CA GLY A 224 -13.49 29.95 -11.59
C GLY A 224 -13.49 30.41 -13.05
N THR A 225 -12.35 30.26 -13.69
CA THR A 225 -12.11 30.55 -15.10
C THR A 225 -11.64 29.29 -15.81
N THR A 226 -12.30 28.87 -16.90
CA THR A 226 -11.78 27.84 -17.78
C THR A 226 -10.49 28.33 -18.41
N VAL A 227 -9.38 27.62 -18.17
CA VAL A 227 -8.04 27.98 -18.68
C VAL A 227 -7.60 27.06 -19.79
N TYR A 228 -8.20 25.87 -19.90
CA TYR A 228 -7.89 24.91 -20.95
C TYR A 228 -9.04 23.93 -21.19
N GLU A 229 -9.24 23.55 -22.46
CA GLU A 229 -10.09 22.45 -22.89
C GLU A 229 -9.29 21.55 -23.85
N GLY A 230 -9.28 20.25 -23.59
CA GLY A 230 -8.57 19.25 -24.37
C GLY A 230 -9.24 17.89 -24.34
N PRO A 231 -8.76 16.91 -25.11
CA PRO A 231 -9.36 15.58 -25.19
C PRO A 231 -9.14 14.82 -23.88
N THR A 232 -10.20 14.65 -23.07
CA THR A 232 -10.13 14.00 -21.74
C THR A 232 -9.04 14.62 -20.85
N ALA A 233 -9.02 15.97 -20.75
CA ALA A 233 -8.07 16.71 -19.93
C ALA A 233 -8.47 16.64 -18.45
N GLU A 234 -7.61 16.07 -17.61
CA GLU A 234 -7.86 15.84 -16.17
C GLU A 234 -6.54 15.93 -15.37
N GLY A 235 -6.48 15.43 -14.14
CA GLY A 235 -5.21 15.20 -13.42
C GLY A 235 -4.42 16.46 -13.05
N THR A 236 -5.07 17.59 -12.87
CA THR A 236 -4.46 18.92 -12.74
C THR A 236 -3.33 19.00 -11.72
N LYS A 237 -2.09 19.34 -12.14
CA LYS A 237 -0.95 19.64 -11.25
C LYS A 237 -0.29 20.95 -11.68
N ILE A 238 -0.21 21.91 -10.75
CA ILE A 238 0.24 23.30 -11.02
C ILE A 238 1.66 23.50 -10.49
N TYR A 239 2.52 24.07 -11.33
CA TYR A 239 3.91 24.41 -10.98
C TYR A 239 4.28 25.80 -11.50
N LYS A 240 5.32 26.42 -10.91
CA LYS A 240 5.95 27.64 -11.41
C LYS A 240 7.46 27.43 -11.52
N ARG A 241 8.04 27.67 -12.71
CA ARG A 241 9.46 27.53 -12.98
C ARG A 241 9.91 28.55 -14.03
N ASN A 242 11.05 29.19 -13.83
CA ASN A 242 11.65 30.15 -14.76
C ASN A 242 10.68 31.24 -15.25
N GLY A 243 9.76 31.68 -14.35
CA GLY A 243 8.76 32.70 -14.66
C GLY A 243 7.63 32.23 -15.59
N TYR A 244 7.45 30.90 -15.76
CA TYR A 244 6.30 30.29 -16.38
C TYR A 244 5.45 29.55 -15.35
N TYR A 245 4.15 29.56 -15.55
CA TYR A 245 3.20 28.63 -14.92
C TYR A 245 3.07 27.40 -15.82
N TYR A 246 3.05 26.25 -15.20
CA TYR A 246 2.81 24.96 -15.84
C TYR A 246 1.58 24.31 -15.22
N ILE A 247 0.74 23.74 -16.07
CA ILE A 247 -0.26 22.77 -15.66
C ILE A 247 0.11 21.46 -16.35
N ILE A 248 0.45 20.43 -15.57
CA ILE A 248 0.73 19.10 -16.08
C ILE A 248 -0.54 18.30 -15.94
N ILE A 249 -0.98 17.68 -17.04
CA ILE A 249 -2.23 16.94 -17.14
C ILE A 249 -2.07 15.71 -18.02
N PRO A 250 -2.74 14.60 -17.70
CA PRO A 250 -2.98 13.55 -18.69
C PRO A 250 -4.10 13.96 -19.65
N GLU A 251 -4.01 13.46 -20.88
CA GLU A 251 -5.04 13.56 -21.92
C GLU A 251 -5.21 12.20 -22.61
N GLY A 252 -6.34 11.95 -23.27
CA GLY A 252 -6.57 10.74 -24.07
C GLY A 252 -7.00 9.51 -23.27
N GLY A 253 -7.17 9.64 -21.93
CA GLY A 253 -7.67 8.59 -21.03
C GLY A 253 -6.63 7.56 -20.60
N VAL A 254 -6.94 6.81 -19.53
CA VAL A 254 -6.00 5.94 -18.81
C VAL A 254 -5.35 4.84 -19.66
N GLY A 255 -6.06 4.30 -20.65
CA GLY A 255 -5.55 3.16 -21.43
C GLY A 255 -4.68 3.52 -22.61
N THR A 256 -4.86 4.72 -23.17
CA THR A 256 -4.25 5.15 -24.44
C THR A 256 -3.75 6.59 -24.42
N GLY A 257 -3.80 7.24 -23.26
CA GLY A 257 -3.45 8.64 -23.11
C GLY A 257 -1.94 8.91 -23.03
N TYR A 258 -1.64 10.15 -22.73
CA TYR A 258 -0.30 10.70 -22.67
C TYR A 258 -0.28 11.90 -21.71
N GLU A 259 0.90 12.26 -21.20
CA GLU A 259 1.07 13.48 -20.39
C GLU A 259 1.31 14.71 -21.26
N THR A 260 0.61 15.77 -20.91
CA THR A 260 0.68 17.09 -21.56
C THR A 260 1.16 18.14 -20.56
N ALA A 261 2.09 18.97 -20.97
CA ALA A 261 2.44 20.20 -20.29
C ALA A 261 1.76 21.38 -20.96
N LEU A 262 1.04 22.16 -20.19
CA LEU A 262 0.52 23.48 -20.54
C LEU A 262 1.44 24.53 -19.93
N ARG A 263 1.90 25.52 -20.70
CA ARG A 263 2.84 26.55 -20.25
C ARG A 263 2.33 27.96 -20.58
N SER A 264 2.41 28.88 -19.62
CA SER A 264 2.04 30.29 -19.83
C SER A 264 2.83 31.23 -18.93
N LYS A 265 2.89 32.51 -19.29
CA LYS A 265 3.42 33.61 -18.44
C LYS A 265 2.36 34.11 -17.43
N SER A 266 1.11 33.74 -17.61
CA SER A 266 -0.01 34.07 -16.72
C SER A 266 -0.70 32.80 -16.26
N ILE A 267 -1.10 32.71 -14.97
CA ILE A 267 -1.82 31.56 -14.44
C ILE A 267 -3.19 31.31 -15.11
N TYR A 268 -3.75 32.33 -15.71
CA TYR A 268 -4.99 32.26 -16.48
C TYR A 268 -4.79 32.03 -17.99
N GLY A 269 -3.53 31.80 -18.41
CA GLY A 269 -3.21 31.60 -19.82
C GLY A 269 -3.06 32.93 -20.63
N PRO A 270 -3.10 32.85 -21.96
CA PRO A 270 -3.29 31.63 -22.74
C PRO A 270 -2.11 30.65 -22.58
N TYR A 271 -2.43 29.36 -22.61
CA TYR A 271 -1.42 28.31 -22.47
C TYR A 271 -0.95 27.77 -23.83
N GLU A 272 0.37 27.64 -23.98
CA GLU A 272 0.99 26.81 -25.00
C GLU A 272 0.90 25.35 -24.55
N ARG A 273 0.65 24.41 -25.47
CA ARG A 273 0.48 22.98 -25.19
C ARG A 273 1.57 22.14 -25.83
N LYS A 274 2.12 21.17 -25.09
CA LYS A 274 3.03 20.18 -25.63
C LYS A 274 2.81 18.81 -24.97
N ILE A 275 2.77 17.73 -25.75
CA ILE A 275 2.86 16.35 -25.23
C ILE A 275 4.31 16.14 -24.77
N VAL A 276 4.50 15.61 -23.57
CA VAL A 276 5.80 15.50 -22.89
C VAL A 276 6.17 14.07 -22.52
N LEU A 277 5.18 13.15 -22.49
CA LEU A 277 5.37 11.72 -22.27
C LEU A 277 4.25 10.95 -22.98
N GLU A 278 4.59 9.96 -23.79
CA GLU A 278 3.65 9.04 -24.42
C GLU A 278 4.17 7.60 -24.36
N GLN A 279 3.34 6.61 -24.60
CA GLN A 279 3.76 5.20 -24.62
C GLN A 279 4.94 4.93 -25.55
N GLY A 280 4.93 5.54 -26.74
CA GLY A 280 5.89 5.25 -27.79
C GLY A 280 5.97 3.77 -28.14
N LYS A 281 7.19 3.22 -28.15
CA LYS A 281 7.46 1.79 -28.45
C LYS A 281 7.51 0.91 -27.19
N THR A 282 7.18 1.46 -26.02
CA THR A 282 7.26 0.73 -24.74
C THR A 282 5.98 -0.08 -24.47
N ASN A 283 6.03 -0.95 -23.45
CA ASN A 283 4.86 -1.66 -22.94
C ASN A 283 4.14 -0.90 -21.81
N ILE A 284 4.55 0.35 -21.52
CA ILE A 284 3.96 1.19 -20.48
C ILE A 284 2.97 2.13 -21.18
N ASN A 285 1.75 1.63 -21.35
CA ASN A 285 0.66 2.34 -22.03
C ASN A 285 0.03 3.39 -21.13
N GLY A 286 -0.53 4.43 -21.74
CA GLY A 286 -1.34 5.42 -21.06
C GLY A 286 -0.68 6.03 -19.84
N PRO A 287 0.58 6.56 -19.94
CA PRO A 287 1.16 7.29 -18.81
C PRO A 287 0.20 8.38 -18.37
N HIS A 288 -0.16 8.38 -17.09
CA HIS A 288 -1.33 9.12 -16.62
C HIS A 288 -1.09 9.69 -15.23
N GLN A 289 -1.36 10.96 -15.09
CA GLN A 289 -1.48 11.70 -13.83
C GLN A 289 -0.36 11.47 -12.82
N GLY A 290 0.35 12.54 -12.44
CA GLY A 290 1.46 12.40 -11.52
C GLY A 290 2.03 13.73 -11.05
N GLY A 291 3.20 13.65 -10.40
CA GLY A 291 3.89 14.81 -9.87
C GLY A 291 5.35 14.91 -10.33
N ILE A 292 5.79 16.14 -10.57
CA ILE A 292 7.20 16.48 -10.83
C ILE A 292 7.86 16.91 -9.52
N VAL A 293 9.08 16.43 -9.29
CA VAL A 293 9.94 16.86 -8.20
C VAL A 293 11.35 17.19 -8.71
N ASP A 294 11.95 18.25 -8.14
CA ASP A 294 13.33 18.66 -8.42
C ASP A 294 14.23 18.22 -7.25
N LEU A 295 15.45 17.77 -7.57
CA LEU A 295 16.48 17.39 -6.60
C LEU A 295 17.54 18.49 -6.46
N ASP A 296 18.28 18.49 -5.36
CA ASP A 296 19.43 19.38 -5.15
C ASP A 296 20.59 19.10 -6.12
N SER A 297 20.64 17.88 -6.68
CA SER A 297 21.56 17.52 -7.77
C SER A 297 21.28 18.25 -9.07
N GLY A 298 20.13 18.92 -9.19
CA GLY A 298 19.64 19.55 -10.42
C GLY A 298 18.84 18.62 -11.32
N GLU A 299 18.69 17.35 -10.93
CA GLU A 299 17.80 16.40 -11.61
C GLU A 299 16.34 16.74 -11.32
N SER A 300 15.48 16.43 -12.28
CA SER A 300 14.02 16.45 -12.13
C SER A 300 13.47 15.07 -12.43
N TRP A 301 12.41 14.69 -11.74
CA TRP A 301 11.80 13.37 -11.82
C TRP A 301 10.28 13.50 -11.87
N PHE A 302 9.62 12.62 -12.63
CA PHE A 302 8.17 12.55 -12.74
C PHE A 302 7.67 11.18 -12.31
N MET A 303 6.74 11.16 -11.36
CA MET A 303 6.03 9.95 -10.96
C MET A 303 4.64 9.97 -11.56
N HIS A 304 4.24 8.89 -12.23
CA HIS A 304 2.92 8.72 -12.83
C HIS A 304 2.41 7.30 -12.63
N PHE A 305 1.20 7.00 -13.07
CA PHE A 305 0.69 5.63 -13.02
C PHE A 305 0.42 5.03 -14.41
N GLN A 306 0.34 3.69 -14.45
CA GLN A 306 -0.18 2.87 -15.53
C GLN A 306 -1.31 2.00 -15.00
N GLY A 307 -2.43 1.87 -15.73
CA GLY A 307 -3.49 0.91 -15.41
C GLY A 307 -3.12 -0.51 -15.83
N VAL A 308 -3.13 -1.47 -14.87
CA VAL A 308 -2.70 -2.86 -15.08
C VAL A 308 -3.78 -3.81 -14.55
N GLY A 309 -4.93 -3.89 -15.22
CA GLY A 309 -5.98 -4.86 -14.92
C GLY A 309 -6.29 -5.03 -13.43
N ALA A 310 -6.34 -6.26 -12.96
CA ALA A 310 -6.67 -6.60 -11.58
C ALA A 310 -5.66 -6.07 -10.52
N LEU A 311 -4.44 -5.72 -10.92
CA LEU A 311 -3.45 -5.07 -10.06
C LEU A 311 -3.73 -3.59 -9.82
N GLY A 312 -4.57 -2.97 -10.66
CA GLY A 312 -4.93 -1.56 -10.56
C GLY A 312 -3.92 -0.62 -11.21
N ARG A 313 -3.68 0.52 -10.58
CA ARG A 313 -2.86 1.62 -11.10
C ARG A 313 -1.50 1.64 -10.41
N VAL A 314 -0.50 1.09 -11.08
CA VAL A 314 0.89 0.97 -10.56
C VAL A 314 1.71 2.21 -10.87
N CYS A 315 2.63 2.59 -9.96
CA CYS A 315 3.40 3.83 -10.12
C CYS A 315 4.75 3.60 -10.80
N HIS A 316 5.02 4.42 -11.79
CA HIS A 316 6.28 4.51 -12.54
C HIS A 316 7.03 5.79 -12.17
N LEU A 317 8.35 5.76 -12.32
CA LEU A 317 9.23 6.90 -12.10
C LEU A 317 10.03 7.17 -13.38
N GLU A 318 9.98 8.41 -13.87
CA GLU A 318 10.64 8.81 -15.11
C GLU A 318 11.68 9.92 -14.85
N PRO A 319 12.87 9.87 -15.47
CA PRO A 319 13.77 11.02 -15.50
C PRO A 319 13.12 12.15 -16.30
N VAL A 320 13.35 13.40 -15.89
CA VAL A 320 12.84 14.58 -16.59
C VAL A 320 14.01 15.46 -17.04
N LYS A 321 14.06 15.77 -18.32
CA LYS A 321 15.01 16.72 -18.89
C LYS A 321 14.28 17.99 -19.35
N TRP A 322 14.68 19.13 -18.82
CA TRP A 322 14.13 20.41 -19.27
C TRP A 322 14.83 20.88 -20.56
N VAL A 323 14.06 21.03 -21.63
CA VAL A 323 14.56 21.47 -22.97
C VAL A 323 13.76 22.68 -23.41
N ASN A 324 14.41 23.86 -23.51
CA ASN A 324 13.75 25.12 -23.84
C ASN A 324 12.52 25.41 -22.95
N ASP A 325 12.68 25.19 -21.63
CA ASP A 325 11.62 25.32 -20.62
C ASP A 325 10.42 24.39 -20.85
N TRP A 326 10.60 23.22 -21.49
CA TRP A 326 9.62 22.13 -21.55
C TRP A 326 10.15 20.89 -20.86
N PRO A 327 9.34 20.22 -20.02
CA PRO A 327 9.74 18.97 -19.39
C PRO A 327 9.61 17.83 -20.43
N LEU A 328 10.72 17.25 -20.83
CA LEU A 328 10.73 15.98 -21.55
C LEU A 328 10.82 14.89 -20.49
N MET A 329 9.76 14.09 -20.32
CA MET A 329 9.64 13.04 -19.32
C MET A 329 10.00 11.70 -19.94
N GLY A 330 10.81 10.87 -19.24
CA GLY A 330 11.36 9.64 -19.83
C GLY A 330 12.48 9.93 -20.83
N VAL A 331 12.54 9.15 -21.91
CA VAL A 331 13.60 9.22 -22.93
C VAL A 331 13.01 9.39 -24.33
N ASP A 332 13.46 10.39 -25.07
CA ASP A 332 13.11 10.59 -26.46
C ASP A 332 13.98 9.68 -27.36
N ASN A 333 13.49 8.47 -27.65
CA ASN A 333 14.25 7.45 -28.40
C ASN A 333 14.23 7.65 -29.91
N ASP A 334 13.26 8.36 -30.45
CA ASP A 334 13.08 8.56 -31.90
C ASP A 334 13.28 10.00 -32.35
N ASN A 335 13.68 10.90 -31.44
CA ASN A 335 13.96 12.33 -31.65
C ASN A 335 12.72 13.10 -32.14
N ASN A 336 11.51 12.71 -31.71
CA ASN A 336 10.28 13.44 -32.02
C ASN A 336 10.01 14.59 -31.04
N GLY A 337 10.80 14.71 -29.96
CA GLY A 337 10.68 15.71 -28.91
C GLY A 337 9.68 15.36 -27.83
N ILE A 338 9.20 14.09 -27.77
CA ILE A 338 8.32 13.52 -26.75
C ILE A 338 9.07 12.39 -26.06
N GLY A 339 8.94 12.28 -24.73
CA GLY A 339 9.57 11.21 -23.99
C GLY A 339 8.75 9.92 -24.03
N GLU A 340 9.44 8.79 -23.90
CA GLU A 340 8.86 7.44 -23.70
C GLU A 340 9.22 6.94 -22.30
N PRO A 341 8.33 6.21 -21.61
CA PRO A 341 8.63 5.66 -20.28
C PRO A 341 9.84 4.71 -20.28
N VAL A 342 10.58 4.68 -19.17
CA VAL A 342 11.72 3.76 -19.00
C VAL A 342 11.29 2.51 -18.25
N SER A 343 11.75 1.33 -18.68
CA SER A 343 11.52 0.07 -17.95
C SER A 343 12.53 -0.13 -16.82
N GLU A 344 13.76 0.36 -17.00
CA GLU A 344 14.85 0.34 -16.02
C GLU A 344 15.69 1.60 -16.20
N TRP A 345 16.12 2.23 -15.08
CA TRP A 345 16.93 3.44 -15.12
C TRP A 345 17.84 3.55 -13.89
N ALA A 346 18.82 4.44 -13.95
CA ALA A 346 19.63 4.82 -12.79
C ALA A 346 18.74 5.47 -11.72
N LYS A 347 18.99 5.15 -10.45
CA LYS A 347 18.27 5.78 -9.32
C LYS A 347 18.53 7.28 -9.25
N PRO A 348 17.56 8.07 -8.75
CA PRO A 348 17.75 9.49 -8.48
C PRO A 348 18.99 9.76 -7.63
N ASN A 349 19.77 10.77 -8.02
CA ASN A 349 20.97 11.17 -7.28
C ASN A 349 20.61 12.04 -6.07
N VAL A 350 20.26 11.40 -5.00
CA VAL A 350 19.95 12.06 -3.72
C VAL A 350 21.17 12.17 -2.79
N GLY A 351 22.39 11.88 -3.30
CA GLY A 351 23.65 12.00 -2.56
C GLY A 351 23.90 10.96 -1.49
N LYS A 352 22.95 10.05 -1.25
CA LYS A 352 23.01 8.99 -0.21
C LYS A 352 22.41 7.69 -0.74
N LYS A 353 22.80 6.56 -0.12
CA LYS A 353 22.13 5.28 -0.34
C LYS A 353 21.16 5.02 0.79
N PHE A 354 20.00 4.47 0.47
CA PHE A 354 18.97 4.10 1.43
C PHE A 354 18.69 2.60 1.36
N PRO A 355 18.25 1.99 2.48
CA PRO A 355 17.83 0.59 2.51
C PRO A 355 16.71 0.33 1.50
N ILE A 356 16.69 -0.88 0.94
CA ILE A 356 15.57 -1.36 0.14
C ILE A 356 14.35 -1.51 1.03
N CYS A 357 13.23 -0.97 0.60
CA CYS A 357 11.96 -1.20 1.25
C CYS A 357 10.80 -1.12 0.25
N ALA A 358 9.68 -1.69 0.64
CA ALA A 358 8.37 -1.54 0.02
C ALA A 358 7.33 -1.26 1.11
N PRO A 359 6.13 -0.78 0.76
CA PRO A 359 5.04 -0.65 1.71
C PRO A 359 4.77 -1.96 2.46
N GLN A 360 4.46 -1.85 3.74
CA GLN A 360 4.23 -2.99 4.64
C GLN A 360 3.08 -3.87 4.14
N THR A 361 3.14 -5.17 4.39
CA THR A 361 2.08 -6.12 4.00
C THR A 361 1.68 -7.07 5.13
N SER A 362 2.64 -7.74 5.78
CA SER A 362 2.37 -8.69 6.85
C SER A 362 2.02 -8.00 8.17
N ASP A 363 1.25 -8.69 9.05
CA ASP A 363 0.88 -8.18 10.37
C ASP A 363 0.67 -9.35 11.34
N GLU A 364 1.29 -9.29 12.52
CA GLU A 364 1.13 -10.23 13.63
C GLU A 364 0.01 -9.80 14.60
N PHE A 365 -0.69 -8.72 14.33
CA PHE A 365 -1.73 -8.12 15.18
C PHE A 365 -1.33 -7.90 16.65
N SER A 366 -0.03 -7.85 16.92
CA SER A 366 0.53 -7.65 18.26
C SER A 366 0.64 -6.19 18.66
N GLY A 367 0.41 -5.27 17.74
CA GLY A 367 0.47 -3.83 17.94
C GLY A 367 -0.66 -3.26 18.81
N LYS A 368 -0.52 -1.98 19.15
CA LYS A 368 -1.58 -1.20 19.84
C LYS A 368 -2.67 -0.73 18.87
N GLN A 369 -2.34 -0.65 17.60
CA GLN A 369 -3.18 -0.20 16.49
C GLN A 369 -2.93 -1.12 15.30
N LEU A 370 -3.85 -1.16 14.36
CA LEU A 370 -3.64 -1.81 13.07
C LEU A 370 -2.44 -1.19 12.36
N GLY A 371 -1.68 -2.01 11.63
CA GLY A 371 -0.65 -1.54 10.74
C GLY A 371 -1.21 -0.55 9.69
N LEU A 372 -0.40 0.42 9.26
CA LEU A 372 -0.82 1.48 8.35
C LEU A 372 -1.22 1.00 6.96
N GLN A 373 -0.85 -0.24 6.59
CA GLN A 373 -1.24 -0.90 5.34
C GLN A 373 -2.73 -1.28 5.31
N TRP A 374 -3.39 -1.36 6.46
CA TRP A 374 -4.76 -1.79 6.55
C TRP A 374 -5.76 -0.68 6.25
N GLN A 375 -6.75 -0.99 5.44
CA GLN A 375 -7.85 -0.11 5.06
C GLN A 375 -9.18 -0.85 5.14
N TRP A 376 -10.14 -0.26 5.86
CA TRP A 376 -11.50 -0.76 5.91
C TRP A 376 -12.22 -0.52 4.59
N ASN A 377 -12.96 -1.53 4.12
CA ASN A 377 -13.93 -1.34 3.05
C ASN A 377 -15.12 -0.53 3.61
N HIS A 378 -15.21 0.76 3.26
CA HIS A 378 -16.12 1.75 3.86
C HIS A 378 -15.82 2.04 5.35
N ASN A 379 -16.68 2.87 6.00
CA ASN A 379 -16.49 3.21 7.40
C ASN A 379 -16.64 2.00 8.33
N PRO A 380 -15.70 1.75 9.22
CA PRO A 380 -15.80 0.65 10.17
C PRO A 380 -16.82 0.95 11.28
N VAL A 381 -17.34 -0.08 11.89
CA VAL A 381 -18.11 -0.04 13.14
C VAL A 381 -17.14 -0.35 14.28
N ASP A 382 -16.70 0.67 15.02
CA ASP A 382 -15.57 0.62 15.94
C ASP A 382 -15.72 -0.40 17.07
N ASN A 383 -16.92 -0.58 17.62
CA ASN A 383 -17.18 -1.54 18.69
C ASN A 383 -17.37 -3.00 18.20
N LYS A 384 -17.16 -3.24 16.90
CA LYS A 384 -17.29 -4.56 16.26
C LYS A 384 -15.96 -5.15 15.80
N TRP A 385 -14.85 -4.54 16.21
CA TRP A 385 -13.51 -5.09 16.03
C TRP A 385 -12.60 -4.70 17.19
N SER A 386 -11.52 -5.47 17.39
CA SER A 386 -10.52 -5.14 18.41
C SER A 386 -9.20 -5.89 18.14
N LEU A 387 -8.10 -5.30 18.62
CA LEU A 387 -6.81 -5.98 18.77
C LEU A 387 -6.65 -6.47 20.21
N ASN A 388 -6.35 -7.74 20.40
CA ASN A 388 -6.01 -8.31 21.70
C ASN A 388 -4.49 -8.38 21.84
N LYS A 389 -3.89 -7.36 22.43
CA LYS A 389 -2.42 -7.24 22.62
C LYS A 389 -1.79 -8.42 23.35
N ALA A 390 -2.49 -9.00 24.33
CA ALA A 390 -1.94 -10.08 25.15
C ALA A 390 -1.83 -11.40 24.37
N ARG A 391 -2.58 -11.55 23.27
CA ARG A 391 -2.63 -12.76 22.46
C ARG A 391 -2.25 -12.54 20.99
N GLY A 392 -2.06 -11.27 20.54
CA GLY A 392 -1.75 -10.95 19.14
C GLY A 392 -2.91 -11.26 18.19
N PHE A 393 -4.16 -11.00 18.56
CA PHE A 393 -5.32 -11.32 17.72
C PHE A 393 -6.04 -10.08 17.21
N LEU A 394 -6.41 -10.12 15.93
CA LEU A 394 -7.48 -9.31 15.38
C LEU A 394 -8.82 -10.06 15.59
N SER A 395 -9.74 -9.44 16.30
CA SER A 395 -11.10 -9.96 16.49
C SER A 395 -12.09 -9.16 15.66
N LEU A 396 -12.87 -9.83 14.79
CA LEU A 396 -13.95 -9.25 13.99
C LEU A 396 -15.29 -9.83 14.45
N SER A 397 -16.15 -8.99 15.05
CA SER A 397 -17.52 -9.36 15.40
C SER A 397 -18.39 -9.37 14.15
N ALA A 398 -19.08 -10.48 13.90
CA ALA A 398 -19.92 -10.62 12.74
C ALA A 398 -21.18 -9.76 12.87
N MET A 399 -21.46 -9.01 11.81
CA MET A 399 -22.71 -8.27 11.62
C MET A 399 -23.50 -8.94 10.50
N LYS A 400 -24.83 -8.77 10.53
CA LYS A 400 -25.72 -9.36 9.53
C LYS A 400 -25.46 -8.74 8.15
N ALA A 401 -25.16 -9.60 7.18
CA ALA A 401 -25.02 -9.24 5.77
C ALA A 401 -25.37 -10.45 4.89
N PRO A 402 -25.93 -10.24 3.68
CA PRO A 402 -26.24 -11.33 2.76
C PRO A 402 -24.98 -11.95 2.15
N ASP A 403 -23.94 -11.14 1.92
CA ASP A 403 -22.70 -11.48 1.25
C ASP A 403 -21.55 -10.55 1.70
N ASN A 404 -20.34 -10.79 1.20
CA ASN A 404 -19.15 -10.01 1.56
C ASN A 404 -19.19 -8.58 0.98
N LYS A 405 -19.83 -8.33 -0.14
CA LYS A 405 -19.99 -6.98 -0.70
C LYS A 405 -20.73 -6.06 0.27
N HIS A 406 -21.69 -6.59 1.01
CA HIS A 406 -22.48 -5.85 2.01
C HIS A 406 -21.95 -6.02 3.44
N ALA A 407 -20.89 -6.82 3.62
CA ALA A 407 -20.30 -7.07 4.94
C ALA A 407 -19.52 -5.84 5.42
N LYS A 408 -19.89 -5.35 6.63
CA LYS A 408 -19.14 -4.31 7.33
C LYS A 408 -17.88 -4.90 7.97
N ASN A 409 -16.89 -4.04 8.21
CA ASN A 409 -15.62 -4.42 8.81
C ASN A 409 -14.85 -5.50 8.01
N THR A 410 -14.94 -5.46 6.68
CA THR A 410 -13.97 -6.17 5.84
C THR A 410 -12.68 -5.35 5.80
N LEU A 411 -11.61 -5.91 6.35
CA LEU A 411 -10.29 -5.27 6.49
C LEU A 411 -9.38 -5.71 5.35
N THR A 412 -8.89 -4.77 4.55
CA THR A 412 -8.17 -5.06 3.30
C THR A 412 -6.80 -4.42 3.24
N GLN A 413 -5.95 -4.94 2.35
CA GLN A 413 -4.68 -4.32 1.93
C GLN A 413 -4.63 -4.16 0.42
N LYS A 414 -3.68 -3.36 -0.09
CA LYS A 414 -3.36 -3.32 -1.51
C LYS A 414 -2.67 -4.62 -1.93
N LEU A 415 -3.02 -5.13 -3.10
CA LEU A 415 -2.28 -6.23 -3.72
C LEU A 415 -0.91 -5.71 -4.19
N MET A 416 0.15 -6.49 -3.93
CA MET A 416 1.54 -6.10 -4.21
C MET A 416 2.17 -7.09 -5.18
N GLY A 417 2.69 -6.57 -6.30
CA GLY A 417 3.34 -7.37 -7.31
C GLY A 417 2.39 -8.24 -8.14
N LYS A 418 2.95 -8.97 -9.10
CA LYS A 418 2.15 -9.88 -9.95
C LYS A 418 2.01 -11.27 -9.36
N LEU A 419 2.95 -11.69 -8.52
CA LEU A 419 2.91 -12.97 -7.82
C LEU A 419 2.84 -12.73 -6.31
N GLY A 420 1.88 -13.38 -5.66
CA GLY A 420 1.70 -13.22 -4.22
C GLY A 420 1.11 -14.45 -3.53
N VAL A 421 1.47 -14.61 -2.27
CA VAL A 421 0.91 -15.64 -1.38
C VAL A 421 0.47 -14.98 -0.09
N VAL A 422 -0.82 -15.01 0.15
CA VAL A 422 -1.43 -14.51 1.40
C VAL A 422 -1.85 -15.70 2.24
N THR A 423 -1.47 -15.72 3.52
CA THR A 423 -1.84 -16.78 4.45
C THR A 423 -2.27 -16.17 5.79
N THR A 424 -3.27 -16.74 6.43
CA THR A 424 -3.73 -16.33 7.77
C THR A 424 -4.16 -17.52 8.60
N LEU A 425 -4.17 -17.37 9.91
CA LEU A 425 -4.69 -18.35 10.88
C LEU A 425 -5.97 -17.83 11.51
N LEU A 426 -7.06 -18.56 11.33
CA LEU A 426 -8.40 -18.25 11.83
C LEU A 426 -8.82 -19.23 12.95
N TYR A 427 -9.26 -18.70 14.11
CA TYR A 427 -9.82 -19.47 15.21
C TYR A 427 -11.35 -19.54 15.16
N THR A 428 -11.91 -20.69 15.60
CA THR A 428 -13.34 -21.03 15.47
C THR A 428 -14.13 -20.90 16.77
N ASP A 429 -13.47 -20.77 17.93
CA ASP A 429 -14.05 -20.94 19.27
C ASP A 429 -15.27 -20.03 19.52
N GLN A 430 -15.29 -18.83 18.96
CA GLN A 430 -16.34 -17.84 19.18
C GLN A 430 -17.28 -17.66 17.98
N MET A 431 -17.18 -18.52 16.96
CA MET A 431 -18.09 -18.47 15.82
C MET A 431 -19.53 -18.83 16.21
N ALA A 432 -20.51 -18.12 15.63
CA ALA A 432 -21.93 -18.33 15.85
C ALA A 432 -22.64 -18.94 14.61
N LEU A 433 -23.82 -19.53 14.83
CA LEU A 433 -24.64 -20.09 13.76
C LEU A 433 -24.94 -19.05 12.65
N GLY A 434 -24.68 -19.42 11.40
CA GLY A 434 -24.84 -18.58 10.22
C GLY A 434 -23.66 -17.66 9.93
N GLN A 435 -22.62 -17.67 10.77
CA GLN A 435 -21.41 -16.85 10.53
C GLN A 435 -20.53 -17.45 9.44
N LYS A 436 -20.05 -16.58 8.57
CA LYS A 436 -18.95 -16.79 7.63
C LYS A 436 -17.78 -15.90 8.01
N ALA A 437 -16.56 -16.45 8.00
CA ALA A 437 -15.34 -15.68 8.26
C ALA A 437 -14.15 -16.29 7.52
N GLY A 438 -13.19 -15.46 7.12
CA GLY A 438 -12.03 -15.96 6.39
C GLY A 438 -11.21 -14.91 5.69
N LEU A 439 -10.54 -15.36 4.63
CA LEU A 439 -9.71 -14.59 3.71
C LEU A 439 -10.51 -14.36 2.41
N CYS A 440 -10.54 -13.12 1.92
CA CYS A 440 -11.15 -12.79 0.64
C CYS A 440 -10.15 -12.10 -0.31
N LEU A 441 -10.47 -12.15 -1.59
CA LEU A 441 -9.96 -11.26 -2.62
C LEU A 441 -11.15 -10.41 -3.08
N LEU A 442 -11.15 -9.15 -2.64
CA LEU A 442 -12.23 -8.19 -2.87
C LEU A 442 -11.91 -7.36 -4.12
N GLY A 443 -12.65 -7.57 -5.18
CA GLY A 443 -12.50 -6.88 -6.46
C GLY A 443 -13.82 -6.78 -7.21
N GLY A 444 -13.76 -6.70 -8.52
CA GLY A 444 -14.95 -6.78 -9.38
C GLY A 444 -15.71 -8.10 -9.19
N ASN A 445 -14.96 -9.19 -9.14
CA ASN A 445 -15.40 -10.48 -8.59
C ASN A 445 -14.90 -10.60 -7.16
N ILE A 446 -15.68 -11.22 -6.28
CA ILE A 446 -15.30 -11.49 -4.89
C ILE A 446 -15.07 -12.98 -4.74
N HIS A 447 -13.90 -13.34 -4.24
CA HIS A 447 -13.52 -14.71 -3.98
C HIS A 447 -13.21 -14.88 -2.49
N GLU A 448 -13.76 -15.92 -1.87
CA GLU A 448 -13.62 -16.19 -0.45
C GLU A 448 -13.13 -17.60 -0.19
N ILE A 449 -12.27 -17.75 0.80
CA ILE A 449 -11.94 -19.02 1.47
C ILE A 449 -12.10 -18.82 2.97
N GLY A 450 -12.86 -19.67 3.64
CA GLY A 450 -13.13 -19.46 5.05
C GLY A 450 -13.89 -20.59 5.71
N LEU A 451 -14.49 -20.24 6.85
CA LEU A 451 -15.32 -21.12 7.64
C LEU A 451 -16.76 -20.62 7.70
N ILE A 452 -17.70 -21.55 7.58
CA ILE A 452 -19.12 -21.33 7.80
C ILE A 452 -19.60 -22.19 8.96
N LYS A 453 -20.31 -21.60 9.93
CA LYS A 453 -20.94 -22.34 11.01
C LYS A 453 -22.42 -22.60 10.73
N THR A 454 -22.79 -23.87 10.67
CA THR A 454 -24.15 -24.38 10.46
C THR A 454 -24.65 -25.10 11.71
N ASP A 455 -25.91 -25.54 11.69
CA ASP A 455 -26.48 -26.37 12.77
C ASP A 455 -25.76 -27.73 12.90
N SER A 456 -25.21 -28.27 11.80
CA SER A 456 -24.50 -29.55 11.74
C SER A 456 -22.99 -29.47 12.03
N GLY A 457 -22.42 -28.25 12.18
CA GLY A 457 -21.01 -28.07 12.48
C GLY A 457 -20.36 -26.89 11.76
N ILE A 458 -19.02 -26.85 11.84
CA ILE A 458 -18.21 -25.84 11.14
C ILE A 458 -17.58 -26.50 9.92
N TYR A 459 -17.77 -25.87 8.77
CA TYR A 459 -17.27 -26.37 7.49
C TYR A 459 -16.31 -25.36 6.87
N VAL A 460 -15.25 -25.84 6.24
CA VAL A 460 -14.49 -25.02 5.29
C VAL A 460 -15.35 -24.77 4.06
N TYR A 461 -15.32 -23.57 3.52
CA TYR A 461 -15.99 -23.24 2.28
C TYR A 461 -15.12 -22.35 1.39
N ALA A 462 -15.37 -22.39 0.10
CA ALA A 462 -14.93 -21.39 -0.86
C ALA A 462 -16.17 -20.79 -1.55
N ASP A 463 -16.10 -19.51 -1.88
CA ASP A 463 -17.09 -18.84 -2.70
C ASP A 463 -16.39 -18.17 -3.88
N ASN A 464 -16.71 -18.61 -5.08
CA ASN A 464 -16.18 -18.05 -6.31
C ASN A 464 -17.26 -17.17 -6.95
N ASN A 465 -17.30 -15.91 -6.53
CA ASN A 465 -18.25 -14.90 -7.05
C ASN A 465 -19.72 -15.38 -7.03
N GLY A 466 -20.17 -15.88 -5.88
CA GLY A 466 -21.51 -16.42 -5.65
C GLY A 466 -21.67 -17.91 -5.88
N LYS A 467 -20.65 -18.61 -6.42
CA LYS A 467 -20.63 -20.08 -6.53
C LYS A 467 -20.03 -20.66 -5.25
N LEU A 468 -20.90 -21.01 -4.30
CA LEU A 468 -20.51 -21.59 -3.01
C LEU A 468 -20.11 -23.06 -3.15
N ILE A 469 -18.97 -23.41 -2.58
CA ILE A 469 -18.44 -24.78 -2.47
C ILE A 469 -18.24 -25.09 -1.00
N ILE A 470 -18.90 -26.12 -0.47
CA ILE A 470 -18.74 -26.59 0.91
C ILE A 470 -17.73 -27.74 0.92
N GLY A 471 -16.69 -27.58 1.70
CA GLY A 471 -15.65 -28.58 1.91
C GLY A 471 -15.91 -29.44 3.15
N LYS A 472 -14.82 -29.91 3.77
CA LYS A 472 -14.89 -30.81 4.94
C LYS A 472 -15.31 -30.10 6.22
N THR A 473 -15.90 -30.86 7.15
CA THR A 473 -16.13 -30.41 8.53
C THR A 473 -14.79 -30.24 9.26
N ILE A 474 -14.65 -29.14 9.97
CA ILE A 474 -13.46 -28.84 10.79
C ILE A 474 -13.76 -29.18 12.24
N LYS A 475 -12.94 -30.06 12.84
CA LYS A 475 -13.08 -30.51 14.23
C LYS A 475 -12.16 -29.76 15.20
N GLN A 476 -11.03 -29.24 14.69
CA GLN A 476 -10.09 -28.42 15.46
C GLN A 476 -10.60 -26.99 15.61
N ASN A 477 -10.05 -26.24 16.57
CA ASN A 477 -10.48 -24.89 16.87
C ASN A 477 -9.82 -23.81 16.00
N HIS A 478 -9.06 -24.18 14.96
CA HIS A 478 -8.39 -23.25 14.06
C HIS A 478 -8.24 -23.83 12.66
N LEU A 479 -7.98 -22.93 11.69
CA LEU A 479 -7.72 -23.29 10.30
C LEU A 479 -6.77 -22.28 9.67
N PHE A 480 -5.81 -22.77 8.89
CA PHE A 480 -4.97 -21.94 8.03
C PHE A 480 -5.64 -21.75 6.67
N LEU A 481 -5.72 -20.50 6.24
CA LEU A 481 -6.31 -20.11 4.97
C LEU A 481 -5.23 -19.48 4.09
N ARG A 482 -5.26 -19.76 2.79
CA ARG A 482 -4.29 -19.24 1.83
C ARG A 482 -4.94 -18.87 0.51
N ALA A 483 -4.54 -17.72 -0.04
CA ALA A 483 -4.75 -17.36 -1.43
C ALA A 483 -3.39 -17.25 -2.14
N ARG A 484 -3.25 -17.91 -3.29
CA ARG A 484 -2.08 -17.74 -4.17
C ARG A 484 -2.53 -16.97 -5.40
N VAL A 485 -1.92 -15.82 -5.62
CA VAL A 485 -2.27 -14.89 -6.70
C VAL A 485 -1.21 -14.97 -7.80
N ASP A 486 -1.66 -15.09 -9.04
CA ASP A 486 -0.85 -14.97 -10.25
C ASP A 486 -1.55 -14.01 -11.24
N LEU A 487 -1.12 -12.76 -11.24
CA LEU A 487 -1.65 -11.72 -12.12
C LEU A 487 -1.04 -11.74 -13.54
N ASN A 488 -0.04 -12.60 -13.82
CA ASN A 488 0.37 -12.83 -15.20
C ASN A 488 -0.75 -13.56 -15.98
N ASN A 489 -1.56 -14.35 -15.27
CA ASN A 489 -2.69 -15.09 -15.81
C ASN A 489 -4.05 -14.61 -15.24
N ASN A 490 -4.08 -13.58 -14.38
CA ASN A 490 -5.25 -13.11 -13.65
C ASN A 490 -5.97 -14.23 -12.86
N HIS A 491 -5.23 -15.12 -12.24
CA HIS A 491 -5.77 -16.26 -11.50
C HIS A 491 -5.43 -16.19 -10.01
N THR A 492 -6.29 -16.83 -9.21
CA THR A 492 -6.00 -17.15 -7.81
C THR A 492 -6.47 -18.54 -7.45
N ILE A 493 -5.71 -19.18 -6.56
CA ILE A 493 -6.01 -20.50 -6.00
C ILE A 493 -6.32 -20.31 -4.51
N LEU A 494 -7.51 -20.79 -4.10
CA LEU A 494 -7.95 -20.75 -2.72
C LEU A 494 -7.66 -22.07 -2.02
N GLN A 495 -6.97 -22.02 -0.89
CA GLN A 495 -6.48 -23.20 -0.21
C GLN A 495 -6.72 -23.11 1.31
N TYR A 496 -6.82 -24.25 1.97
CA TYR A 496 -6.82 -24.36 3.42
C TYR A 496 -5.87 -25.45 3.90
N SER A 497 -5.45 -25.38 5.16
CA SER A 497 -4.60 -26.38 5.80
C SER A 497 -4.95 -26.55 7.28
N LEU A 498 -4.75 -27.76 7.79
CA LEU A 498 -4.90 -28.10 9.22
C LEU A 498 -3.59 -27.94 10.00
N ASP A 499 -2.44 -27.87 9.31
CA ASP A 499 -1.10 -27.96 9.92
C ASP A 499 -0.13 -26.88 9.40
N ASN A 500 -0.61 -25.92 8.59
CA ASN A 500 0.20 -24.89 7.92
C ASN A 500 1.30 -25.42 6.97
N LYS A 501 1.27 -26.70 6.63
CA LYS A 501 2.24 -27.36 5.75
C LYS A 501 1.55 -27.93 4.50
N ASN A 502 0.53 -28.72 4.72
CA ASN A 502 -0.22 -29.40 3.67
C ASN A 502 -1.47 -28.59 3.30
N PHE A 503 -1.36 -27.79 2.25
CA PHE A 503 -2.46 -26.95 1.76
C PHE A 503 -3.27 -27.70 0.71
N ILE A 504 -4.58 -27.71 0.89
CA ILE A 504 -5.57 -28.35 0.02
C ILE A 504 -6.36 -27.27 -0.70
N GLN A 505 -6.37 -27.30 -2.03
CA GLN A 505 -7.22 -26.43 -2.84
C GLN A 505 -8.69 -26.78 -2.65
N LEU A 506 -9.54 -25.77 -2.55
CA LEU A 506 -10.99 -25.91 -2.47
C LEU A 506 -11.64 -25.16 -3.65
N GLY A 507 -12.24 -25.92 -4.53
CA GLY A 507 -12.83 -25.42 -5.77
C GLY A 507 -11.82 -25.29 -6.91
N ASP A 508 -12.30 -24.76 -8.03
CA ASP A 508 -11.51 -24.48 -9.22
C ASP A 508 -10.68 -23.20 -9.02
N ASP A 509 -9.73 -22.96 -9.92
CA ASP A 509 -9.02 -21.69 -10.01
C ASP A 509 -10.02 -20.56 -10.25
N CYS A 510 -9.85 -19.45 -9.53
CA CYS A 510 -10.70 -18.27 -9.63
C CYS A 510 -10.05 -17.26 -10.59
N ILE A 511 -10.86 -16.66 -11.45
CA ILE A 511 -10.40 -15.60 -12.36
C ILE A 511 -10.57 -14.26 -11.64
N LEU A 512 -9.47 -13.56 -11.42
CA LEU A 512 -9.46 -12.19 -10.94
C LEU A 512 -9.86 -11.28 -12.10
N SER A 513 -10.94 -10.55 -11.93
CA SER A 513 -11.35 -9.54 -12.91
C SER A 513 -10.46 -8.30 -12.83
N ASP A 514 -10.48 -7.49 -13.88
CA ASP A 514 -9.98 -6.13 -13.80
C ASP A 514 -10.58 -5.41 -12.59
N TYR A 515 -9.85 -4.42 -12.10
CA TYR A 515 -10.33 -3.65 -10.95
C TYR A 515 -11.72 -3.05 -11.24
N ASN A 516 -12.56 -3.03 -10.21
CA ASN A 516 -13.87 -2.41 -10.24
C ASN A 516 -13.85 -1.10 -9.43
N TYR A 517 -14.69 -0.14 -9.79
CA TYR A 517 -14.73 1.18 -9.13
C TYR A 517 -13.34 1.83 -9.08
N TRP A 518 -12.55 1.70 -10.16
CA TRP A 518 -11.17 2.21 -10.33
C TRP A 518 -10.16 1.68 -9.31
N LYS A 519 -10.46 0.58 -8.62
CA LYS A 519 -9.56 -0.05 -7.63
C LYS A 519 -9.20 -1.47 -8.00
N ALA A 520 -7.96 -1.85 -7.65
CA ALA A 520 -7.45 -3.20 -7.76
C ALA A 520 -8.21 -4.19 -6.88
N VAL A 521 -8.01 -5.46 -7.16
CA VAL A 521 -8.33 -6.55 -6.23
C VAL A 521 -7.54 -6.36 -4.94
N ARG A 522 -8.19 -6.58 -3.80
CA ARG A 522 -7.57 -6.47 -2.48
C ARG A 522 -7.69 -7.75 -1.67
N PRO A 523 -6.60 -8.32 -1.16
CA PRO A 523 -6.67 -9.35 -0.13
C PRO A 523 -7.21 -8.73 1.17
N GLY A 524 -8.06 -9.48 1.86
CA GLY A 524 -8.68 -8.98 3.09
C GLY A 524 -9.20 -10.06 4.01
N LEU A 525 -9.44 -9.66 5.26
CA LEU A 525 -10.05 -10.47 6.31
C LEU A 525 -11.49 -10.01 6.53
N PHE A 526 -12.39 -10.96 6.69
CA PHE A 526 -13.80 -10.66 6.86
C PHE A 526 -14.49 -11.55 7.91
N SER A 527 -15.58 -11.03 8.47
CA SER A 527 -16.51 -11.78 9.31
C SER A 527 -17.90 -11.19 9.18
N TYR A 528 -18.85 -11.97 8.69
CA TYR A 528 -20.26 -11.56 8.64
C TYR A 528 -21.17 -12.75 8.97
N ASN A 529 -22.45 -12.47 9.26
CA ASN A 529 -23.42 -13.51 9.58
C ASN A 529 -24.67 -13.33 8.74
N ILE A 530 -25.09 -14.38 8.04
CA ILE A 530 -26.26 -14.34 7.16
C ILE A 530 -27.60 -14.32 7.93
N LYS A 531 -27.59 -14.60 9.24
CA LYS A 531 -28.79 -14.68 10.09
C LYS A 531 -28.95 -13.47 10.99
N GLN A 532 -27.92 -13.12 11.80
CA GLN A 532 -28.01 -12.13 12.88
C GLN A 532 -26.63 -11.56 13.27
N ASP A 533 -26.61 -10.49 14.08
CA ASP A 533 -25.38 -9.81 14.53
C ASP A 533 -24.69 -10.57 15.67
N THR A 534 -24.24 -11.80 15.43
CA THR A 534 -23.58 -12.64 16.44
C THR A 534 -22.40 -13.41 15.88
N GLY A 535 -21.47 -13.73 16.80
CA GLY A 535 -20.24 -14.47 16.54
C GLY A 535 -19.02 -13.57 16.37
N VAL A 536 -17.86 -14.12 16.66
CA VAL A 536 -16.57 -13.44 16.53
C VAL A 536 -15.60 -14.36 15.78
N ALA A 537 -14.90 -13.81 14.82
CA ALA A 537 -13.75 -14.44 14.18
C ALA A 537 -12.47 -13.83 14.75
N GLN A 538 -11.49 -14.66 15.08
CA GLN A 538 -10.19 -14.24 15.60
C GLN A 538 -9.10 -14.67 14.64
N PHE A 539 -8.32 -13.70 14.15
CA PHE A 539 -7.19 -13.91 13.26
C PHE A 539 -5.91 -13.66 14.04
N ASP A 540 -4.97 -14.62 14.00
CA ASP A 540 -3.72 -14.57 14.76
C ASP A 540 -2.71 -13.68 14.05
N TRP A 541 -2.53 -13.92 12.76
CA TRP A 541 -1.61 -13.17 11.91
C TRP A 541 -2.11 -13.15 10.47
N PHE A 542 -1.47 -12.27 9.67
CA PHE A 542 -1.65 -12.18 8.23
C PHE A 542 -0.27 -12.08 7.60
N HIS A 543 0.16 -13.11 6.91
CA HIS A 543 1.43 -13.15 6.22
C HIS A 543 1.22 -12.99 4.71
N TYR A 544 1.94 -12.04 4.12
CA TYR A 544 1.84 -11.76 2.71
C TYR A 544 3.24 -11.68 2.10
N GLN A 545 3.54 -12.63 1.23
CA GLN A 545 4.76 -12.67 0.42
C GLN A 545 4.43 -12.26 -1.01
N HIS A 546 5.30 -11.46 -1.64
CA HIS A 546 5.14 -10.98 -3.01
C HIS A 546 6.51 -10.98 -3.75
N ASP A 547 6.47 -10.79 -5.08
CA ASP A 547 7.64 -10.83 -5.96
C ASP A 547 8.49 -9.54 -5.96
N GLY A 548 8.13 -8.56 -5.15
CA GLY A 548 8.81 -7.27 -5.04
C GLY A 548 9.94 -7.24 -4.01
N PRO A 549 10.53 -6.04 -3.82
CA PRO A 549 11.54 -5.85 -2.80
C PRO A 549 10.99 -6.22 -1.43
N SER A 550 11.75 -6.96 -0.66
CA SER A 550 11.43 -7.27 0.73
C SER A 550 12.40 -6.54 1.65
N GLY A 551 11.96 -5.45 2.27
CA GLY A 551 12.54 -4.96 3.50
C GLY A 551 12.19 -5.96 4.61
N GLY A 552 13.14 -6.24 5.51
CA GLY A 552 12.93 -7.21 6.58
C GLY A 552 11.59 -7.01 7.29
N LEU A 553 11.01 -8.09 7.74
CA LEU A 553 9.82 -8.08 8.60
C LEU A 553 10.06 -7.15 9.79
N HIS A 554 9.34 -6.03 9.84
CA HIS A 554 9.34 -5.12 10.98
C HIS A 554 8.18 -5.44 11.91
#